data_52165cfb160d7066d5a237d908d16bec
#
_entry.id   52165cfb160d7066d5a237d908d16bec
#
_cell.length_a   1.000
_cell.length_b   1.000
_cell.length_c   1.000
_cell.angle_alpha   90.00
_cell.angle_beta   90.00
_cell.angle_gamma   90.00
#
_symmetry.space_group_name_H-M   'P 1'
#
loop_
_entity.id
_entity.type
_entity.pdbx_description
1 polymer ?
#
loop_
_entity_poly.entity_id
_entity_poly.type
_entity_poly.pdbx_seq_one_letter_code
_entity_poly.pdbx_strand_id
1 'polypeptide(L)'
;SVSDSVQVSQAPDSMSVSASTPALEVLRSGLLTTFQDDGRVAANMGVTGSGAADRTSSHLANALVGNPANTPVLEITGGGVRMRAIGSVVVAVTGASADVTITGSRQSQDSQGGSNGTFTPNSPGGCSGRTVLNASNDAADRTTIAMQQPVLLRDGDVLSIAPPTSGLRDYVAVRGGFGVATTLGSAATDTMSGIGPRPIAAKQRLAIRTASTACDAGVGLPQPWPTDLPKPGRPTDLYVRLGPRDDWFTAAGLSAFLTQTWTVTAQSNRVGLRLSGAAPVERTDTRELASEATPSGAIEVPTSGQPVIFLRDQPVTGGYPVIAVLEPESLDVAGQLPPGACVRFHVVSAHATSTPQPAYPTKEVR
;
A
#
# COMPACT_ATOMS: atom_id res chain seq x y z
N SER A 1 -41.90 -8.23 -24.41
CA SER A 1 -41.01 -8.87 -23.46
C SER A 1 -39.78 -9.36 -24.23
N VAL A 2 -38.71 -8.57 -24.20
CA VAL A 2 -37.37 -8.99 -24.66
C VAL A 2 -36.48 -8.77 -23.45
N SER A 3 -36.10 -9.88 -22.82
CA SER A 3 -35.10 -9.92 -21.74
C SER A 3 -33.72 -10.11 -22.40
N ASP A 4 -33.02 -9.00 -22.65
CA ASP A 4 -31.60 -9.06 -23.00
C ASP A 4 -30.79 -9.24 -21.73
N SER A 5 -30.38 -10.47 -21.50
CA SER A 5 -29.39 -10.81 -20.47
C SER A 5 -28.01 -10.36 -20.96
N VAL A 6 -27.49 -9.28 -20.39
CA VAL A 6 -26.10 -8.86 -20.59
C VAL A 6 -25.21 -9.93 -19.96
N GLN A 7 -24.62 -10.78 -20.77
CA GLN A 7 -23.54 -11.66 -20.36
C GLN A 7 -22.30 -10.79 -20.11
N VAL A 8 -21.96 -10.62 -18.84
CA VAL A 8 -20.61 -10.10 -18.45
C VAL A 8 -19.60 -11.16 -18.86
N SER A 9 -18.92 -10.93 -19.97
CA SER A 9 -17.79 -11.74 -20.40
C SER A 9 -16.71 -11.71 -19.31
N GLN A 10 -16.51 -12.86 -18.66
CA GLN A 10 -15.37 -13.05 -17.78
C GLN A 10 -14.10 -12.93 -18.63
N ALA A 11 -13.25 -11.95 -18.26
CA ALA A 11 -11.93 -11.82 -18.87
C ALA A 11 -11.13 -13.13 -18.66
N PRO A 12 -10.33 -13.57 -19.63
CA PRO A 12 -9.55 -14.78 -19.50
C PRO A 12 -8.53 -14.65 -18.37
N ASP A 13 -8.69 -15.44 -17.31
CA ASP A 13 -7.66 -15.68 -16.30
C ASP A 13 -6.49 -16.39 -17.00
N SER A 14 -5.34 -15.77 -17.06
CA SER A 14 -4.05 -16.25 -17.53
C SER A 14 -3.66 -15.91 -18.97
N MET A 15 -2.86 -14.85 -19.09
CA MET A 15 -1.83 -14.86 -20.13
C MET A 15 -0.89 -16.04 -19.82
N SER A 16 -0.75 -16.96 -20.78
CA SER A 16 0.19 -18.08 -20.66
C SER A 16 1.62 -17.53 -20.50
N VAL A 17 2.14 -17.59 -19.28
CA VAL A 17 3.49 -17.12 -18.95
C VAL A 17 4.48 -18.13 -19.48
N SER A 18 5.26 -17.77 -20.48
CA SER A 18 6.40 -18.56 -20.98
C SER A 18 7.33 -18.91 -19.80
N ALA A 19 7.95 -20.08 -19.83
CA ALA A 19 8.88 -20.55 -18.78
C ALA A 19 10.08 -19.59 -18.57
N SER A 20 10.40 -18.73 -19.56
CA SER A 20 11.52 -17.78 -19.56
C SER A 20 11.17 -16.37 -19.05
N THR A 21 9.89 -16.04 -18.80
CA THR A 21 9.48 -14.71 -18.36
C THR A 21 9.75 -14.55 -16.84
N PRO A 22 10.47 -13.49 -16.40
CA PRO A 22 10.67 -13.22 -14.98
C PRO A 22 9.33 -13.11 -14.26
N ALA A 23 9.27 -13.62 -13.04
CA ALA A 23 8.05 -13.64 -12.25
C ALA A 23 8.33 -13.69 -10.75
N LEU A 24 7.31 -13.41 -9.93
CA LEU A 24 7.27 -13.76 -8.53
C LEU A 24 6.24 -14.88 -8.33
N GLU A 25 6.67 -16.02 -7.80
CA GLU A 25 5.79 -17.09 -7.37
C GLU A 25 5.37 -16.87 -5.92
N VAL A 26 4.09 -16.81 -5.66
CA VAL A 26 3.54 -16.57 -4.33
C VAL A 26 3.55 -17.87 -3.52
N LEU A 27 4.44 -17.97 -2.54
CA LEU A 27 4.50 -19.13 -1.62
C LEU A 27 3.48 -18.97 -0.49
N ARG A 28 3.25 -17.72 -0.04
CA ARG A 28 2.26 -17.35 0.97
C ARG A 28 1.76 -15.94 0.66
N SER A 29 0.45 -15.76 0.62
CA SER A 29 -0.17 -14.46 0.25
C SER A 29 -0.40 -13.50 1.42
N GLY A 30 -0.13 -13.90 2.66
CA GLY A 30 -0.46 -13.08 3.83
C GLY A 30 -1.97 -13.02 4.11
N LEU A 31 -2.39 -12.00 4.85
CA LEU A 31 -3.80 -11.79 5.20
C LEU A 31 -4.62 -11.35 3.98
N LEU A 32 -4.13 -10.32 3.28
CA LEU A 32 -4.73 -9.80 2.05
C LEU A 32 -3.62 -9.16 1.21
N THR A 33 -3.46 -9.63 -0.01
CA THR A 33 -2.57 -9.03 -1.01
C THR A 33 -3.35 -8.79 -2.29
N THR A 34 -3.29 -7.56 -2.80
CA THR A 34 -4.02 -7.12 -3.99
C THR A 34 -3.13 -6.33 -4.93
N PHE A 35 -3.48 -6.27 -6.22
CA PHE A 35 -2.91 -5.28 -7.10
C PHE A 35 -3.54 -3.92 -6.85
N GLN A 36 -2.72 -2.88 -6.80
CA GLN A 36 -3.18 -1.50 -6.68
C GLN A 36 -2.33 -0.59 -7.57
N ASP A 37 -2.99 0.45 -8.11
CA ASP A 37 -2.39 1.57 -8.82
C ASP A 37 -3.04 2.88 -8.33
N ASP A 38 -3.14 3.92 -9.15
CA ASP A 38 -3.84 5.16 -8.77
C ASP A 38 -5.37 5.03 -8.78
N GLY A 39 -5.89 3.86 -9.17
CA GLY A 39 -7.32 3.60 -9.26
C GLY A 39 -7.92 4.05 -10.60
N ARG A 40 -9.23 3.89 -10.71
CA ARG A 40 -10.01 4.17 -11.93
C ARG A 40 -10.84 5.44 -11.82
N VAL A 41 -11.12 6.08 -12.96
CA VAL A 41 -12.01 7.23 -13.04
C VAL A 41 -13.33 6.75 -13.64
N ALA A 42 -14.21 6.21 -12.79
CA ALA A 42 -15.46 5.58 -13.22
C ALA A 42 -16.64 5.88 -12.29
N ALA A 43 -16.55 6.92 -11.46
CA ALA A 43 -17.62 7.30 -10.52
C ALA A 43 -18.94 7.63 -11.22
N ASN A 44 -18.89 8.20 -12.44
CA ASN A 44 -20.06 8.47 -13.28
C ASN A 44 -20.79 7.19 -13.74
N MET A 45 -20.16 6.03 -13.63
CA MET A 45 -20.72 4.71 -13.89
C MET A 45 -21.16 3.97 -12.62
N GLY A 46 -21.11 4.64 -11.46
CA GLY A 46 -21.39 4.02 -10.17
C GLY A 46 -20.28 3.09 -9.67
N VAL A 47 -19.09 3.17 -10.26
CA VAL A 47 -17.95 2.31 -9.91
C VAL A 47 -16.93 3.11 -9.09
N THR A 48 -16.54 2.57 -7.93
CA THR A 48 -15.52 3.19 -7.08
C THR A 48 -14.15 3.25 -7.76
N GLY A 49 -13.38 4.29 -7.42
CA GLY A 49 -12.03 4.46 -7.95
C GLY A 49 -11.06 3.37 -7.52
N SER A 50 -11.17 2.91 -6.27
CA SER A 50 -10.20 2.03 -5.64
C SER A 50 -8.76 2.60 -5.69
N GLY A 51 -7.73 1.77 -5.81
CA GLY A 51 -6.34 2.19 -5.85
C GLY A 51 -5.62 2.03 -4.51
N ALA A 52 -4.33 2.35 -4.49
CA ALA A 52 -3.49 2.24 -3.31
C ALA A 52 -4.06 3.03 -2.12
N ALA A 53 -4.17 2.38 -0.95
CA ALA A 53 -4.67 3.03 0.26
C ALA A 53 -3.73 4.13 0.76
N ASP A 54 -2.41 3.92 0.62
CA ASP A 54 -1.33 4.87 0.83
C ASP A 54 -0.60 5.08 -0.51
N ARG A 55 -1.00 6.12 -1.24
CA ARG A 55 -0.43 6.45 -2.56
C ARG A 55 1.01 6.88 -2.48
N THR A 56 1.38 7.61 -1.43
CA THR A 56 2.75 8.08 -1.23
C THR A 56 3.72 6.89 -1.18
N SER A 57 3.41 5.86 -0.40
CA SER A 57 4.24 4.65 -0.33
C SER A 57 4.23 3.85 -1.63
N SER A 58 3.09 3.75 -2.32
CA SER A 58 2.99 3.08 -3.63
C SER A 58 3.85 3.76 -4.69
N HIS A 59 3.76 5.09 -4.80
CA HIS A 59 4.57 5.88 -5.73
C HIS A 59 6.06 5.80 -5.41
N LEU A 60 6.42 5.83 -4.12
CA LEU A 60 7.80 5.66 -3.70
C LEU A 60 8.36 4.28 -4.10
N ALA A 61 7.58 3.20 -3.92
CA ALA A 61 8.01 1.87 -4.36
C ALA A 61 8.32 1.84 -5.87
N ASN A 62 7.45 2.45 -6.68
CA ASN A 62 7.67 2.56 -8.12
C ASN A 62 8.88 3.42 -8.47
N ALA A 63 9.06 4.57 -7.83
CA ALA A 63 10.21 5.45 -8.05
C ALA A 63 11.54 4.74 -7.73
N LEU A 64 11.58 3.95 -6.66
CA LEU A 64 12.77 3.18 -6.27
C LEU A 64 13.21 2.17 -7.33
N VAL A 65 12.28 1.54 -8.03
CA VAL A 65 12.59 0.60 -9.11
C VAL A 65 12.61 1.26 -10.50
N GLY A 66 12.45 2.59 -10.58
CA GLY A 66 12.47 3.36 -11.83
C GLY A 66 11.24 3.15 -12.71
N ASN A 67 10.09 2.85 -12.13
CA ASN A 67 8.80 2.76 -12.84
C ASN A 67 8.06 4.10 -12.81
N PRO A 68 7.13 4.36 -13.75
CA PRO A 68 6.13 5.41 -13.62
C PRO A 68 5.32 5.24 -12.33
N ALA A 69 4.92 6.35 -11.70
CA ALA A 69 4.27 6.36 -10.39
C ALA A 69 2.99 5.49 -10.33
N ASN A 70 2.20 5.50 -11.39
CA ASN A 70 0.93 4.77 -11.48
C ASN A 70 1.08 3.30 -11.93
N THR A 71 2.31 2.76 -11.99
CA THR A 71 2.52 1.34 -12.32
C THR A 71 1.91 0.47 -11.23
N PRO A 72 1.16 -0.60 -11.58
CA PRO A 72 0.56 -1.49 -10.59
C PRO A 72 1.61 -2.10 -9.65
N VAL A 73 1.34 -2.03 -8.36
CA VAL A 73 2.12 -2.63 -7.27
C VAL A 73 1.30 -3.69 -6.54
N LEU A 74 1.94 -4.50 -5.71
CA LEU A 74 1.22 -5.29 -4.71
C LEU A 74 1.06 -4.43 -3.45
N GLU A 75 -0.18 -4.33 -2.97
CA GLU A 75 -0.51 -3.83 -1.64
C GLU A 75 -0.75 -5.03 -0.72
N ILE A 76 -0.02 -5.09 0.38
CA ILE A 76 -0.01 -6.20 1.34
C ILE A 76 -0.52 -5.69 2.67
N THR A 77 -1.69 -6.14 3.11
CA THR A 77 -2.26 -5.78 4.41
C THR A 77 -1.79 -6.77 5.48
N GLY A 78 -1.17 -6.25 6.55
CA GLY A 78 -0.76 -7.04 7.71
C GLY A 78 0.44 -7.96 7.47
N GLY A 79 1.17 -7.81 6.38
CA GLY A 79 2.38 -8.58 6.08
C GLY A 79 2.16 -10.09 5.93
N GLY A 80 3.15 -10.88 6.31
CA GLY A 80 3.11 -12.34 6.29
C GLY A 80 3.24 -12.96 4.89
N VAL A 81 3.74 -12.22 3.90
CA VAL A 81 3.91 -12.64 2.52
C VAL A 81 5.27 -13.31 2.32
N ARG A 82 5.29 -14.34 1.45
CA ARG A 82 6.52 -14.96 0.95
C ARG A 82 6.39 -15.16 -0.55
N MET A 83 7.40 -14.73 -1.30
CA MET A 83 7.43 -14.83 -2.76
C MET A 83 8.80 -15.32 -3.22
N ARG A 84 8.82 -16.24 -4.19
CA ARG A 84 10.05 -16.74 -4.83
C ARG A 84 10.26 -16.03 -6.15
N ALA A 85 11.46 -15.55 -6.39
CA ALA A 85 11.86 -15.02 -7.68
C ALA A 85 12.06 -16.16 -8.69
N ILE A 86 11.55 -15.96 -9.90
CA ILE A 86 11.80 -16.76 -11.08
C ILE A 86 12.53 -15.86 -12.07
N GLY A 87 13.78 -16.18 -12.36
CA GLY A 87 14.68 -15.26 -13.02
C GLY A 87 15.13 -14.12 -12.09
N SER A 88 15.91 -13.18 -12.62
CA SER A 88 16.38 -12.01 -11.86
C SER A 88 15.35 -10.89 -11.87
N VAL A 89 15.01 -10.37 -10.69
CA VAL A 89 13.96 -9.35 -10.48
C VAL A 89 14.48 -8.25 -9.56
N VAL A 90 14.35 -6.99 -9.96
CA VAL A 90 14.59 -5.86 -9.05
C VAL A 90 13.27 -5.47 -8.39
N VAL A 91 13.26 -5.43 -7.07
CA VAL A 91 12.08 -5.09 -6.26
C VAL A 91 12.38 -3.93 -5.31
N ALA A 92 11.34 -3.25 -4.86
CA ALA A 92 11.39 -2.35 -3.70
C ALA A 92 10.20 -2.61 -2.81
N VAL A 93 10.40 -2.50 -1.49
CA VAL A 93 9.35 -2.62 -0.46
C VAL A 93 9.29 -1.32 0.31
N THR A 94 8.08 -0.76 0.43
CA THR A 94 7.79 0.50 1.14
C THR A 94 6.54 0.35 2.00
N GLY A 95 6.14 1.39 2.73
CA GLY A 95 4.91 1.43 3.52
C GLY A 95 5.13 1.15 4.99
N ALA A 96 4.44 0.17 5.55
CA ALA A 96 4.49 -0.17 6.97
C ALA A 96 5.89 -0.62 7.41
N SER A 97 6.20 -0.51 8.71
CA SER A 97 7.48 -0.97 9.26
C SER A 97 7.47 -2.47 9.51
N ALA A 98 8.07 -3.24 8.64
CA ALA A 98 8.16 -4.69 8.73
C ALA A 98 9.60 -5.19 8.53
N ASP A 99 9.91 -6.33 9.12
CA ASP A 99 11.15 -7.04 8.82
C ASP A 99 11.05 -7.67 7.43
N VAL A 100 11.92 -7.27 6.52
CA VAL A 100 12.03 -7.84 5.18
C VAL A 100 13.31 -8.66 5.08
N THR A 101 13.17 -9.91 4.65
CA THR A 101 14.30 -10.83 4.52
C THR A 101 14.34 -11.50 3.16
N ILE A 102 15.54 -11.74 2.67
CA ILE A 102 15.81 -12.57 1.50
C ILE A 102 16.51 -13.85 1.96
N THR A 103 15.99 -14.97 1.51
CA THR A 103 16.65 -16.27 1.69
C THR A 103 17.13 -16.73 0.32
N GLY A 104 18.47 -16.83 0.14
CA GLY A 104 19.06 -17.24 -1.12
C GLY A 104 18.87 -18.73 -1.39
N SER A 105 18.66 -19.10 -2.67
CA SER A 105 18.84 -20.47 -3.11
C SER A 105 20.34 -20.73 -3.22
N ARG A 106 20.91 -21.56 -2.34
CA ARG A 106 22.26 -22.08 -2.57
C ARG A 106 22.22 -22.91 -3.85
N GLN A 107 22.74 -22.40 -4.95
CA GLN A 107 23.30 -23.28 -5.96
C GLN A 107 24.51 -23.94 -5.29
N SER A 108 24.41 -25.24 -5.04
CA SER A 108 25.56 -26.09 -4.79
C SER A 108 26.46 -25.97 -6.02
N GLN A 109 27.44 -25.05 -5.98
CA GLN A 109 28.57 -25.13 -6.90
C GLN A 109 29.35 -26.35 -6.45
N ASP A 110 29.22 -27.39 -7.25
CA ASP A 110 30.08 -28.55 -7.21
C ASP A 110 31.55 -28.09 -7.08
N SER A 111 32.16 -28.44 -5.95
CA SER A 111 33.57 -28.37 -5.71
C SER A 111 34.27 -29.33 -6.66
N GLN A 112 34.64 -28.85 -7.85
CA GLN A 112 35.69 -29.47 -8.64
C GLN A 112 36.96 -28.62 -8.51
N GLY A 113 37.83 -29.16 -7.72
CA GLY A 113 39.26 -29.24 -7.80
C GLY A 113 40.08 -28.00 -8.15
N GLY A 114 41.01 -27.67 -7.27
CA GLY A 114 42.24 -27.07 -7.75
C GLY A 114 42.89 -26.04 -6.82
N SER A 115 43.88 -26.53 -6.05
CA SER A 115 45.13 -25.88 -5.66
C SER A 115 45.16 -24.59 -4.85
N ASN A 116 45.84 -24.73 -3.73
CA ASN A 116 46.52 -23.78 -2.86
C ASN A 116 46.95 -22.45 -3.54
N GLY A 117 46.43 -21.35 -3.06
CA GLY A 117 47.01 -20.03 -3.24
C GLY A 117 46.94 -19.27 -1.91
N THR A 118 48.08 -19.19 -1.25
CA THR A 118 48.30 -18.37 -0.04
C THR A 118 48.10 -16.91 -0.38
N PHE A 119 47.11 -16.24 0.23
CA PHE A 119 46.94 -14.80 0.06
C PHE A 119 47.32 -14.07 1.34
N THR A 120 48.39 -13.25 1.25
CA THR A 120 48.83 -12.33 2.28
C THR A 120 47.97 -11.08 2.34
N PRO A 121 47.65 -10.56 3.53
CA PRO A 121 46.81 -9.35 3.64
C PRO A 121 47.73 -8.12 3.72
N ASN A 122 47.59 -7.19 2.75
CA ASN A 122 47.97 -5.79 2.96
C ASN A 122 47.29 -4.88 1.91
N SER A 123 46.29 -4.12 2.33
CA SER A 123 46.06 -2.68 1.98
C SER A 123 44.75 -2.17 2.56
N PRO A 124 44.73 -0.96 3.13
CA PRO A 124 43.57 -0.39 3.79
C PRO A 124 42.74 0.45 2.83
N GLY A 125 41.43 0.38 2.92
CA GLY A 125 40.53 1.34 2.30
C GLY A 125 39.36 0.70 1.56
N GLY A 126 38.18 0.66 2.21
CA GLY A 126 36.94 0.28 1.54
C GLY A 126 35.81 0.07 2.55
N CYS A 127 34.87 1.01 2.62
CA CYS A 127 33.66 0.91 3.41
C CYS A 127 32.86 -0.32 3.01
N SER A 128 32.80 -1.33 3.87
CA SER A 128 32.01 -2.54 3.68
C SER A 128 31.26 -2.83 4.97
N GLY A 129 30.08 -2.30 5.09
CA GLY A 129 29.13 -2.64 6.15
C GLY A 129 28.50 -4.01 5.89
N ARG A 130 29.25 -5.08 6.07
CA ARG A 130 28.74 -6.46 6.08
C ARG A 130 28.89 -6.99 7.50
N THR A 131 27.84 -6.86 8.31
CA THR A 131 27.79 -7.53 9.60
C THR A 131 27.48 -9.00 9.35
N VAL A 132 28.48 -9.84 9.38
CA VAL A 132 28.34 -11.30 9.38
C VAL A 132 28.23 -11.73 10.84
N LEU A 133 27.04 -12.12 11.27
CA LEU A 133 26.87 -12.88 12.50
C LEU A 133 26.99 -14.35 12.17
N ASN A 134 28.09 -14.97 12.63
CA ASN A 134 28.25 -16.42 12.64
C ASN A 134 27.27 -17.05 13.64
N ALA A 135 26.29 -17.81 13.13
CA ALA A 135 25.48 -18.73 13.92
C ALA A 135 25.35 -20.04 13.14
N SER A 136 25.77 -21.12 13.80
CA SER A 136 25.58 -22.55 13.63
C SER A 136 24.82 -23.09 12.40
N ASN A 137 25.43 -24.12 11.78
CA ASN A 137 24.97 -25.02 10.72
C ASN A 137 23.47 -25.38 10.82
N ASP A 138 22.66 -24.78 9.97
CA ASP A 138 21.38 -25.18 9.35
C ASP A 138 20.53 -23.96 8.91
N ALA A 139 21.04 -22.74 9.01
CA ALA A 139 20.34 -21.55 8.52
C ALA A 139 20.65 -21.36 7.01
N ALA A 140 19.67 -21.58 6.14
CA ALA A 140 19.65 -20.99 4.81
C ALA A 140 20.13 -19.54 4.90
N ASP A 141 20.95 -19.08 3.94
CA ASP A 141 21.60 -17.76 3.94
C ASP A 141 20.51 -16.65 3.95
N ARG A 142 20.05 -16.30 5.14
CA ARG A 142 18.96 -15.33 5.37
C ARG A 142 19.57 -13.96 5.62
N THR A 143 19.33 -13.05 4.70
CA THR A 143 19.77 -11.66 4.79
C THR A 143 18.58 -10.76 5.08
N THR A 144 18.64 -9.99 6.17
CA THR A 144 17.69 -8.90 6.40
C THR A 144 18.06 -7.75 5.49
N ILE A 145 17.10 -7.22 4.75
CA ILE A 145 17.29 -6.06 3.90
C ILE A 145 16.56 -4.85 4.49
N ALA A 146 17.14 -3.67 4.28
CA ALA A 146 16.42 -2.44 4.57
C ALA A 146 15.28 -2.27 3.55
N MET A 147 14.11 -1.83 4.01
CA MET A 147 13.05 -1.35 3.13
C MET A 147 13.44 -0.01 2.50
N GLN A 148 12.62 0.50 1.59
CA GLN A 148 12.80 1.78 0.90
C GLN A 148 14.11 1.89 0.11
N GLN A 149 14.55 0.77 -0.43
CA GLN A 149 15.64 0.70 -1.39
C GLN A 149 15.36 -0.37 -2.45
N PRO A 150 15.93 -0.20 -3.67
CA PRO A 150 15.85 -1.24 -4.69
C PRO A 150 16.76 -2.41 -4.32
N VAL A 151 16.27 -3.64 -4.51
CA VAL A 151 17.00 -4.88 -4.19
C VAL A 151 16.88 -5.85 -5.36
N LEU A 152 18.00 -6.44 -5.76
CA LEU A 152 18.02 -7.50 -6.77
C LEU A 152 17.77 -8.86 -6.10
N LEU A 153 16.69 -9.51 -6.50
CA LEU A 153 16.43 -10.93 -6.25
C LEU A 153 17.00 -11.75 -7.41
N ARG A 154 17.77 -12.79 -7.11
CA ARG A 154 18.23 -13.77 -8.09
C ARG A 154 17.20 -14.89 -8.23
N ASP A 155 17.34 -15.69 -9.28
CA ASP A 155 16.50 -16.87 -9.48
C ASP A 155 16.51 -17.79 -8.26
N GLY A 156 15.31 -18.14 -7.78
CA GLY A 156 15.11 -18.96 -6.59
C GLY A 156 15.16 -18.23 -5.25
N ASP A 157 15.60 -16.96 -5.19
CA ASP A 157 15.57 -16.18 -3.95
C ASP A 157 14.14 -16.02 -3.44
N VAL A 158 13.97 -16.11 -2.12
CA VAL A 158 12.67 -15.94 -1.47
C VAL A 158 12.64 -14.65 -0.67
N LEU A 159 11.84 -13.70 -1.12
CA LEU A 159 11.49 -12.50 -0.39
C LEU A 159 10.42 -12.83 0.66
N SER A 160 10.64 -12.42 1.90
CA SER A 160 9.67 -12.58 2.98
C SER A 160 9.44 -11.25 3.68
N ILE A 161 8.18 -10.85 3.87
CA ILE A 161 7.76 -9.64 4.56
C ILE A 161 6.99 -10.09 5.80
N ALA A 162 7.52 -9.78 6.98
CA ALA A 162 6.90 -10.14 8.25
C ALA A 162 5.65 -9.27 8.53
N PRO A 163 4.81 -9.62 9.51
CA PRO A 163 3.80 -8.71 10.02
C PRO A 163 4.42 -7.40 10.49
N PRO A 164 3.83 -6.23 10.17
CA PRO A 164 4.40 -4.93 10.51
C PRO A 164 4.33 -4.64 12.02
N THR A 165 5.32 -3.92 12.52
CA THR A 165 5.37 -3.40 13.90
C THR A 165 4.74 -2.02 14.04
N SER A 166 4.60 -1.29 12.94
CA SER A 166 3.87 -0.02 12.82
C SER A 166 3.39 0.19 11.39
N GLY A 167 2.29 0.89 11.22
CA GLY A 167 1.55 0.90 9.97
C GLY A 167 0.75 -0.39 9.79
N LEU A 168 0.20 -0.58 8.61
CA LEU A 168 -0.66 -1.73 8.27
C LEU A 168 -0.34 -2.33 6.91
N ARG A 169 0.06 -1.51 5.94
CA ARG A 169 0.18 -1.88 4.52
C ARG A 169 1.58 -1.68 3.99
N ASP A 170 2.10 -2.76 3.40
CA ASP A 170 3.34 -2.73 2.64
C ASP A 170 3.02 -2.71 1.15
N TYR A 171 3.94 -2.11 0.37
CA TYR A 171 3.85 -2.02 -1.08
C TYR A 171 5.08 -2.66 -1.71
N VAL A 172 4.86 -3.54 -2.69
CA VAL A 172 5.95 -4.16 -3.45
C VAL A 172 5.83 -3.75 -4.91
N ALA A 173 6.81 -2.98 -5.37
CA ALA A 173 7.02 -2.71 -6.79
C ALA A 173 8.09 -3.63 -7.37
N VAL A 174 7.95 -3.96 -8.64
CA VAL A 174 8.97 -4.68 -9.43
C VAL A 174 9.35 -3.85 -10.64
N ARG A 175 10.63 -3.81 -10.99
CA ARG A 175 11.08 -3.08 -12.18
C ARG A 175 10.42 -3.63 -13.45
N GLY A 176 9.83 -2.75 -14.25
CA GLY A 176 9.03 -3.08 -15.43
C GLY A 176 7.53 -3.27 -15.12
N GLY A 177 7.18 -3.42 -13.85
CA GLY A 177 5.80 -3.62 -13.39
C GLY A 177 5.26 -5.03 -13.59
N PHE A 178 4.13 -5.32 -13.00
CA PHE A 178 3.46 -6.62 -13.12
C PHE A 178 2.67 -6.71 -14.44
N GLY A 179 2.67 -7.90 -15.04
CA GLY A 179 1.84 -8.26 -16.20
C GLY A 179 0.41 -8.58 -15.76
N VAL A 180 -0.34 -7.56 -15.37
CA VAL A 180 -1.73 -7.68 -14.89
C VAL A 180 -2.69 -6.98 -15.85
N ALA A 181 -3.88 -7.56 -16.04
CA ALA A 181 -4.94 -6.97 -16.84
C ALA A 181 -5.58 -5.77 -16.12
N THR A 182 -6.03 -4.79 -16.88
CA THR A 182 -6.73 -3.60 -16.38
C THR A 182 -8.23 -3.71 -16.65
N THR A 183 -9.02 -3.16 -15.75
CA THR A 183 -10.47 -2.98 -15.92
C THR A 183 -10.80 -1.52 -15.75
N LEU A 184 -11.46 -0.91 -16.72
CA LEU A 184 -11.74 0.54 -16.76
C LEU A 184 -10.47 1.39 -16.56
N GLY A 185 -9.36 0.97 -17.21
CA GLY A 185 -8.09 1.68 -17.20
C GLY A 185 -7.20 1.48 -15.96
N SER A 186 -7.60 0.65 -14.99
CA SER A 186 -6.86 0.41 -13.75
C SER A 186 -6.72 -1.08 -13.45
N ALA A 187 -5.58 -1.46 -12.85
CA ALA A 187 -5.32 -2.79 -12.30
C ALA A 187 -5.69 -2.89 -10.79
N ALA A 188 -6.30 -1.86 -10.22
CA ALA A 188 -6.68 -1.88 -8.82
C ALA A 188 -7.76 -2.93 -8.55
N THR A 189 -7.54 -3.76 -7.55
CA THR A 189 -8.54 -4.66 -6.96
C THR A 189 -9.49 -3.85 -6.09
N ASP A 190 -10.77 -3.85 -6.42
CA ASP A 190 -11.82 -3.31 -5.58
C ASP A 190 -12.41 -4.43 -4.72
N THR A 191 -12.19 -4.36 -3.41
CA THR A 191 -12.62 -5.42 -2.49
C THR A 191 -14.12 -5.37 -2.17
N MET A 192 -14.79 -4.23 -2.44
CA MET A 192 -16.23 -4.07 -2.22
C MET A 192 -17.05 -4.62 -3.39
N SER A 193 -16.74 -4.19 -4.61
CA SER A 193 -17.49 -4.56 -5.80
C SER A 193 -16.94 -5.80 -6.52
N GLY A 194 -15.72 -6.23 -6.20
CA GLY A 194 -15.03 -7.33 -6.89
C GLY A 194 -14.53 -6.97 -8.29
N ILE A 195 -14.49 -5.67 -8.64
CA ILE A 195 -13.97 -5.19 -9.93
C ILE A 195 -12.44 -5.20 -9.92
N GLY A 196 -11.83 -5.55 -11.04
CA GLY A 196 -10.38 -5.68 -11.21
C GLY A 196 -9.86 -7.09 -10.90
N PRO A 197 -8.54 -7.25 -10.76
CA PRO A 197 -7.94 -8.54 -10.47
C PRO A 197 -8.39 -9.08 -9.11
N ARG A 198 -8.51 -10.41 -9.00
CA ARG A 198 -8.82 -11.05 -7.71
C ARG A 198 -7.65 -10.86 -6.73
N PRO A 199 -7.91 -10.88 -5.40
CA PRO A 199 -6.85 -10.96 -4.41
C PRO A 199 -5.87 -12.11 -4.71
N ILE A 200 -4.60 -11.86 -4.41
CA ILE A 200 -3.51 -12.78 -4.71
C ILE A 200 -3.61 -14.03 -3.83
N ALA A 201 -3.48 -15.19 -4.45
CA ALA A 201 -3.49 -16.49 -3.78
C ALA A 201 -2.10 -17.14 -3.78
N ALA A 202 -1.88 -18.06 -2.83
CA ALA A 202 -0.69 -18.91 -2.83
C ALA A 202 -0.61 -19.76 -4.11
N LYS A 203 0.61 -20.05 -4.55
CA LYS A 203 0.95 -20.79 -5.80
C LYS A 203 0.68 -19.98 -7.09
N GLN A 204 0.19 -18.74 -6.99
CA GLN A 204 0.03 -17.88 -8.16
C GLN A 204 1.40 -17.39 -8.64
N ARG A 205 1.58 -17.36 -9.97
CA ARG A 205 2.76 -16.81 -10.62
C ARG A 205 2.42 -15.42 -11.16
N LEU A 206 3.10 -14.40 -10.65
CA LEU A 206 2.93 -13.01 -11.04
C LEU A 206 3.98 -12.66 -12.07
N ALA A 207 3.60 -12.61 -13.33
CA ALA A 207 4.49 -12.27 -14.44
C ALA A 207 4.98 -10.82 -14.31
N ILE A 208 6.24 -10.59 -14.67
CA ILE A 208 6.86 -9.27 -14.68
C ILE A 208 7.09 -8.87 -16.12
N ARG A 209 6.69 -7.65 -16.47
CA ARG A 209 6.95 -7.11 -17.81
C ARG A 209 8.42 -6.73 -17.95
N THR A 210 8.92 -6.81 -19.18
CA THR A 210 10.22 -6.22 -19.50
C THR A 210 10.13 -4.71 -19.27
N ALA A 211 11.15 -4.13 -18.65
CA ALA A 211 11.22 -2.69 -18.45
C ALA A 211 11.13 -1.98 -19.84
N SER A 212 10.14 -1.11 -19.96
CA SER A 212 9.88 -0.35 -21.18
C SER A 212 10.70 0.95 -21.19
N THR A 213 10.64 1.68 -22.32
CA THR A 213 11.21 3.03 -22.41
C THR A 213 10.57 4.05 -21.46
N ALA A 214 9.42 3.72 -20.86
CA ALA A 214 8.78 4.53 -19.83
C ALA A 214 9.42 4.34 -18.44
N CYS A 215 10.27 3.30 -18.25
CA CYS A 215 11.06 3.16 -17.02
C CYS A 215 12.32 4.03 -17.10
N ASP A 216 12.70 4.64 -15.98
CA ASP A 216 13.98 5.32 -15.89
C ASP A 216 15.15 4.38 -16.22
N ALA A 217 16.25 4.91 -16.77
CA ALA A 217 17.44 4.13 -17.10
C ALA A 217 18.09 3.45 -15.88
N GLY A 218 17.88 4.02 -14.68
CA GLY A 218 18.38 3.54 -13.40
C GLY A 218 17.30 3.12 -12.42
N VAL A 219 17.70 2.88 -11.20
CA VAL A 219 16.87 2.70 -10.01
C VAL A 219 17.04 3.89 -9.08
N GLY A 220 16.04 4.15 -8.23
CA GLY A 220 16.09 5.23 -7.26
C GLY A 220 17.13 4.98 -6.15
N LEU A 221 17.52 6.06 -5.47
CA LEU A 221 18.36 5.97 -4.28
C LEU A 221 17.53 5.53 -3.07
N PRO A 222 18.15 4.83 -2.09
CA PRO A 222 17.51 4.52 -0.81
C PRO A 222 16.94 5.77 -0.16
N GLN A 223 15.73 5.66 0.40
CA GLN A 223 15.04 6.74 1.09
C GLN A 223 15.02 6.50 2.60
N PRO A 224 14.97 7.56 3.43
CA PRO A 224 14.84 7.40 4.86
C PRO A 224 13.51 6.72 5.22
N TRP A 225 13.51 6.00 6.33
CA TRP A 225 12.32 5.34 6.85
C TRP A 225 11.30 6.37 7.40
N PRO A 226 9.99 6.20 7.17
CA PRO A 226 8.99 7.02 7.84
C PRO A 226 9.03 6.75 9.35
N THR A 227 9.27 7.81 10.13
CA THR A 227 9.42 7.70 11.59
C THR A 227 8.09 7.68 12.33
N ASP A 228 7.01 8.19 11.72
CA ASP A 228 5.73 8.47 12.37
C ASP A 228 4.56 7.60 11.87
N LEU A 229 4.86 6.34 11.53
CA LEU A 229 3.81 5.39 11.16
C LEU A 229 2.86 5.13 12.34
N PRO A 230 1.54 4.99 12.07
CA PRO A 230 0.54 4.68 13.08
C PRO A 230 0.85 3.40 13.86
N LYS A 231 0.62 3.43 15.18
CA LYS A 231 0.79 2.30 16.11
C LYS A 231 -0.41 2.19 17.03
N PRO A 232 -0.80 0.96 17.45
CA PRO A 232 -1.78 0.81 18.53
C PRO A 232 -1.35 1.57 19.78
N GLY A 233 -2.32 2.24 20.44
CA GLY A 233 -2.11 2.96 21.68
C GLY A 233 -1.41 4.32 21.56
N ARG A 234 -0.86 4.69 20.40
CA ARG A 234 -0.32 6.04 20.14
C ARG A 234 -1.29 6.83 19.28
N PRO A 235 -1.78 8.01 19.71
CA PRO A 235 -2.64 8.84 18.89
C PRO A 235 -1.94 9.30 17.61
N THR A 236 -2.67 9.21 16.49
CA THR A 236 -2.26 9.72 15.19
C THR A 236 -3.13 10.92 14.85
N ASP A 237 -2.51 12.03 14.51
CA ASP A 237 -3.23 13.25 14.14
C ASP A 237 -3.62 13.19 12.64
N LEU A 238 -4.92 13.42 12.36
CA LEU A 238 -5.47 13.48 11.01
C LEU A 238 -6.05 14.86 10.77
N TYR A 239 -5.71 15.47 9.67
CA TYR A 239 -6.16 16.80 9.28
C TYR A 239 -7.39 16.70 8.38
N VAL A 240 -8.40 17.53 8.66
CA VAL A 240 -9.71 17.50 8.02
C VAL A 240 -10.19 18.88 7.64
N ARG A 241 -11.07 18.94 6.63
CA ARG A 241 -11.97 20.07 6.35
C ARG A 241 -13.37 19.68 6.78
N LEU A 242 -14.04 20.54 7.54
CA LEU A 242 -15.44 20.34 7.91
C LEU A 242 -16.35 20.43 6.69
N GLY A 243 -17.50 19.78 6.75
CA GLY A 243 -18.53 19.76 5.72
C GLY A 243 -18.49 18.51 4.83
N PRO A 244 -19.41 18.37 3.89
CA PRO A 244 -20.44 19.34 3.52
C PRO A 244 -21.71 19.31 4.40
N ARG A 245 -21.79 18.46 5.44
CA ARG A 245 -22.96 18.31 6.32
C ARG A 245 -22.62 18.54 7.80
N ASP A 246 -21.63 19.35 8.10
CA ASP A 246 -21.26 19.73 9.47
C ASP A 246 -22.39 20.49 10.19
N ASP A 247 -23.27 21.17 9.47
CA ASP A 247 -24.49 21.82 9.97
C ASP A 247 -25.58 20.84 10.49
N TRP A 248 -25.44 19.55 10.19
CA TRP A 248 -26.35 18.50 10.70
C TRP A 248 -26.00 18.03 12.12
N PHE A 249 -24.95 18.55 12.71
CA PHE A 249 -24.46 18.15 14.02
C PHE A 249 -24.64 19.27 15.05
N THR A 250 -24.85 18.88 16.31
CA THR A 250 -24.87 19.85 17.41
C THR A 250 -23.47 20.42 17.65
N ALA A 251 -23.40 21.59 18.30
CA ALA A 251 -22.10 22.13 18.72
C ALA A 251 -21.37 21.16 19.68
N ALA A 252 -22.10 20.43 20.52
CA ALA A 252 -21.55 19.38 21.37
C ALA A 252 -21.02 18.19 20.55
N GLY A 253 -21.74 17.78 19.49
CA GLY A 253 -21.32 16.73 18.57
C GLY A 253 -20.06 17.08 17.81
N LEU A 254 -19.97 18.30 17.25
CA LEU A 254 -18.75 18.82 16.62
C LEU A 254 -17.57 18.89 17.60
N SER A 255 -17.82 19.38 18.82
CA SER A 255 -16.79 19.39 19.87
C SER A 255 -16.33 17.97 20.20
N ALA A 256 -17.25 17.02 20.39
CA ALA A 256 -16.91 15.62 20.65
C ALA A 256 -16.08 15.01 19.50
N PHE A 257 -16.42 15.30 18.24
CA PHE A 257 -15.68 14.86 17.07
C PHE A 257 -14.21 15.31 17.10
N LEU A 258 -13.95 16.58 17.48
CA LEU A 258 -12.63 17.20 17.41
C LEU A 258 -11.79 17.02 18.68
N THR A 259 -12.39 16.81 19.86
CA THR A 259 -11.66 16.85 21.14
C THR A 259 -11.34 15.49 21.71
N GLN A 260 -12.14 14.45 21.41
CA GLN A 260 -11.86 13.12 21.91
C GLN A 260 -10.88 12.34 21.00
N THR A 261 -10.34 11.28 21.57
CA THR A 261 -9.57 10.30 20.80
C THR A 261 -10.49 9.19 20.33
N TRP A 262 -10.38 8.84 19.05
CA TRP A 262 -11.14 7.77 18.41
C TRP A 262 -10.25 6.54 18.24
N THR A 263 -10.79 5.34 18.43
CA THR A 263 -10.08 4.07 18.24
C THR A 263 -10.57 3.37 16.98
N VAL A 264 -9.64 2.94 16.13
CA VAL A 264 -9.92 2.13 14.94
C VAL A 264 -10.35 0.73 15.38
N THR A 265 -11.55 0.29 14.99
CA THR A 265 -12.10 -1.01 15.36
C THR A 265 -11.60 -2.14 14.47
N ALA A 266 -11.71 -3.39 14.94
CA ALA A 266 -11.38 -4.58 14.14
C ALA A 266 -12.29 -4.80 12.93
N GLN A 267 -13.42 -4.10 12.84
CA GLN A 267 -14.36 -4.17 11.70
C GLN A 267 -13.94 -3.26 10.53
N SER A 268 -12.77 -2.65 10.62
CA SER A 268 -12.19 -1.78 9.58
C SER A 268 -11.60 -2.58 8.43
N ASN A 269 -11.73 -2.06 7.20
CA ASN A 269 -11.19 -2.67 5.99
C ASN A 269 -10.83 -1.61 4.94
N ARG A 270 -10.64 -1.99 3.67
CA ARG A 270 -10.32 -1.06 2.57
C ARG A 270 -11.48 -0.13 2.18
N VAL A 271 -12.72 -0.49 2.54
CA VAL A 271 -13.91 0.35 2.30
C VAL A 271 -13.93 1.53 3.29
N GLY A 272 -13.66 1.24 4.58
CA GLY A 272 -13.64 2.30 5.58
C GLY A 272 -13.15 1.83 6.94
N LEU A 273 -12.64 2.81 7.70
CA LEU A 273 -12.23 2.64 9.08
C LEU A 273 -13.41 3.00 9.99
N ARG A 274 -13.90 2.01 10.72
CA ARG A 274 -14.95 2.21 11.73
C ARG A 274 -14.28 2.64 13.02
N LEU A 275 -14.67 3.81 13.52
CA LEU A 275 -14.12 4.38 14.72
C LEU A 275 -15.05 4.14 15.92
N SER A 276 -14.47 4.10 17.12
CA SER A 276 -15.17 4.04 18.39
C SER A 276 -14.60 5.10 19.31
N GLY A 277 -15.48 5.93 19.88
CA GLY A 277 -15.14 6.97 20.85
C GLY A 277 -16.01 6.87 22.11
N ALA A 278 -15.62 7.58 23.17
CA ALA A 278 -16.30 7.57 24.47
C ALA A 278 -17.70 8.22 24.38
N ALA A 279 -17.82 9.29 23.58
CA ALA A 279 -19.09 9.98 23.36
C ALA A 279 -19.48 9.90 21.87
N PRO A 280 -20.77 9.69 21.54
CA PRO A 280 -21.24 9.74 20.17
C PRO A 280 -21.19 11.18 19.64
N VAL A 281 -21.07 11.32 18.33
CA VAL A 281 -21.27 12.60 17.63
C VAL A 281 -22.77 12.83 17.49
N GLU A 282 -23.31 13.77 18.27
CA GLU A 282 -24.74 14.07 18.29
C GLU A 282 -25.18 14.84 17.06
N ARG A 283 -26.30 14.42 16.47
CA ARG A 283 -26.93 15.07 15.31
C ARG A 283 -28.06 16.00 15.74
N THR A 284 -28.12 17.19 15.14
CA THR A 284 -29.27 18.10 15.21
C THR A 284 -30.38 17.60 14.31
N ASP A 285 -30.03 17.17 13.09
CA ASP A 285 -30.96 16.66 12.09
C ASP A 285 -30.89 15.13 12.07
N THR A 286 -31.97 14.48 12.44
CA THR A 286 -32.08 13.01 12.50
C THR A 286 -32.83 12.45 11.28
N ARG A 287 -33.20 13.28 10.32
CA ARG A 287 -33.87 12.83 9.09
C ARG A 287 -32.94 11.91 8.32
N GLU A 288 -33.52 11.08 7.49
CA GLU A 288 -32.79 10.29 6.52
C GLU A 288 -32.24 11.21 5.44
N LEU A 289 -30.93 11.07 5.14
CA LEU A 289 -30.30 11.84 4.08
C LEU A 289 -30.50 11.12 2.74
N ALA A 290 -30.91 11.85 1.71
CA ALA A 290 -30.85 11.33 0.36
C ALA A 290 -29.41 10.98 -0.02
N SER A 291 -29.20 9.90 -0.78
CA SER A 291 -27.87 9.46 -1.17
C SER A 291 -27.10 10.58 -1.87
N GLU A 292 -25.94 10.90 -1.36
CA GLU A 292 -25.01 11.91 -1.89
C GLU A 292 -23.69 11.28 -2.33
N ALA A 293 -22.98 11.96 -3.24
CA ALA A 293 -21.64 11.51 -3.66
C ALA A 293 -20.66 11.56 -2.48
N THR A 294 -19.92 10.46 -2.30
CA THR A 294 -18.98 10.31 -1.19
C THR A 294 -17.54 10.21 -1.74
N PRO A 295 -16.67 11.20 -1.51
CA PRO A 295 -15.27 11.10 -1.90
C PRO A 295 -14.48 10.17 -0.94
N SER A 296 -13.34 9.63 -1.41
CA SER A 296 -12.37 9.01 -0.50
C SER A 296 -11.91 10.03 0.55
N GLY A 297 -11.82 9.61 1.80
CA GLY A 297 -11.52 10.48 2.93
C GLY A 297 -12.73 11.14 3.56
N ALA A 298 -13.94 10.96 3.03
CA ALA A 298 -15.16 11.41 3.69
C ALA A 298 -15.33 10.70 5.04
N ILE A 299 -15.77 11.45 6.05
CA ILE A 299 -16.07 10.94 7.39
C ILE A 299 -17.56 11.03 7.59
N GLU A 300 -18.23 9.89 7.45
CA GLU A 300 -19.67 9.78 7.69
C GLU A 300 -19.96 9.46 9.16
N VAL A 301 -21.07 9.98 9.65
CA VAL A 301 -21.54 9.67 11.00
C VAL A 301 -22.90 8.98 10.91
N PRO A 302 -22.94 7.65 11.05
CA PRO A 302 -24.18 6.88 11.16
C PRO A 302 -25.01 7.27 12.38
N THR A 303 -26.23 6.72 12.50
CA THR A 303 -27.15 6.96 13.63
C THR A 303 -26.56 6.58 14.98
N SER A 304 -25.56 5.70 15.02
CA SER A 304 -24.82 5.36 16.25
C SER A 304 -23.96 6.49 16.79
N GLY A 305 -23.71 7.54 16.01
CA GLY A 305 -22.78 8.63 16.35
C GLY A 305 -21.30 8.22 16.35
N GLN A 306 -20.96 7.03 15.85
CA GLN A 306 -19.57 6.57 15.73
C GLN A 306 -19.09 6.78 14.29
N PRO A 307 -18.03 7.61 14.05
CA PRO A 307 -17.61 7.98 12.70
C PRO A 307 -17.06 6.81 11.89
N VAL A 308 -17.20 6.90 10.58
CA VAL A 308 -16.58 5.99 9.60
C VAL A 308 -15.78 6.84 8.61
N ILE A 309 -14.47 6.61 8.55
CA ILE A 309 -13.59 7.23 7.54
C ILE A 309 -13.63 6.36 6.30
N PHE A 310 -14.10 6.87 5.17
CA PHE A 310 -14.05 6.14 3.91
C PHE A 310 -12.65 6.13 3.33
N LEU A 311 -12.17 4.92 2.96
CA LEU A 311 -10.91 4.71 2.27
C LEU A 311 -11.13 4.60 0.75
N ARG A 312 -10.27 3.86 0.06
CA ARG A 312 -10.24 3.85 -1.41
C ARG A 312 -11.30 2.98 -2.07
N ASP A 313 -11.82 1.95 -1.37
CA ASP A 313 -12.90 1.08 -1.89
C ASP A 313 -14.28 1.50 -1.39
N GLN A 314 -14.45 2.79 -0.97
CA GLN A 314 -15.72 3.30 -0.48
C GLN A 314 -16.81 3.26 -1.56
N PRO A 315 -18.10 3.20 -1.17
CA PRO A 315 -19.19 3.35 -2.12
C PRO A 315 -19.17 4.75 -2.76
N VAL A 316 -19.60 4.85 -4.03
CA VAL A 316 -19.63 6.12 -4.77
C VAL A 316 -20.62 7.11 -4.13
N THR A 317 -21.66 6.58 -3.49
CA THR A 317 -22.68 7.38 -2.79
C THR A 317 -22.91 6.83 -1.39
N GLY A 318 -23.20 7.71 -0.42
CA GLY A 318 -23.55 7.39 0.96
C GLY A 318 -24.88 8.02 1.37
N GLY A 319 -25.46 7.54 2.45
CA GLY A 319 -26.73 8.02 3.00
C GLY A 319 -26.62 8.58 4.41
N TYR A 320 -25.41 8.76 4.92
CA TYR A 320 -25.16 9.41 6.20
C TYR A 320 -24.48 10.77 6.04
N PRO A 321 -24.73 11.73 6.93
CA PRO A 321 -24.10 13.04 6.82
C PRO A 321 -22.58 12.96 6.96
N VAL A 322 -21.89 13.59 6.02
CA VAL A 322 -20.44 13.75 6.04
C VAL A 322 -20.07 14.95 6.91
N ILE A 323 -19.48 14.72 8.07
CA ILE A 323 -19.07 15.75 9.03
C ILE A 323 -17.80 16.47 8.57
N ALA A 324 -16.89 15.74 7.93
CA ALA A 324 -15.61 16.25 7.48
C ALA A 324 -15.02 15.39 6.35
N VAL A 325 -14.01 15.90 5.67
CA VAL A 325 -13.23 15.16 4.67
C VAL A 325 -11.74 15.26 5.03
N LEU A 326 -11.01 14.15 4.99
CA LEU A 326 -9.56 14.13 5.22
C LEU A 326 -8.81 14.93 4.16
N GLU A 327 -7.75 15.63 4.57
CA GLU A 327 -6.74 16.12 3.64
C GLU A 327 -6.03 14.93 2.94
N PRO A 328 -5.52 15.11 1.71
CA PRO A 328 -4.92 14.02 0.94
C PRO A 328 -3.82 13.25 1.67
N GLU A 329 -2.93 13.95 2.37
CA GLU A 329 -1.83 13.36 3.14
C GLU A 329 -2.37 12.55 4.32
N SER A 330 -3.42 13.04 4.98
CA SER A 330 -4.09 12.34 6.08
C SER A 330 -4.84 11.10 5.60
N LEU A 331 -5.28 11.06 4.34
CA LEU A 331 -5.88 9.87 3.77
C LEU A 331 -4.85 8.74 3.55
N ASP A 332 -3.63 9.07 3.13
CA ASP A 332 -2.54 8.10 3.02
C ASP A 332 -2.15 7.56 4.41
N VAL A 333 -2.06 8.45 5.43
CA VAL A 333 -1.86 8.04 6.83
C VAL A 333 -3.00 7.15 7.34
N ALA A 334 -4.26 7.48 7.00
CA ALA A 334 -5.42 6.65 7.36
C ALA A 334 -5.33 5.25 6.72
N GLY A 335 -4.76 5.16 5.51
CA GLY A 335 -4.42 3.89 4.86
C GLY A 335 -3.46 3.01 5.65
N GLN A 336 -2.71 3.56 6.60
CA GLN A 336 -1.74 2.86 7.45
C GLN A 336 -2.23 2.57 8.88
N LEU A 337 -3.47 2.94 9.22
CA LEU A 337 -4.01 2.74 10.56
C LEU A 337 -4.39 1.27 10.82
N PRO A 338 -3.73 0.56 11.75
CA PRO A 338 -4.13 -0.78 12.15
C PRO A 338 -5.31 -0.73 13.12
N PRO A 339 -6.06 -1.83 13.29
CA PRO A 339 -7.00 -1.98 14.40
C PRO A 339 -6.33 -1.70 15.75
N GLY A 340 -7.03 -0.95 16.62
CA GLY A 340 -6.50 -0.49 17.91
C GLY A 340 -5.66 0.79 17.83
N ALA A 341 -5.38 1.32 16.65
CA ALA A 341 -4.77 2.65 16.52
C ALA A 341 -5.76 3.73 17.01
N CYS A 342 -5.20 4.78 17.61
CA CYS A 342 -5.97 5.93 18.07
C CYS A 342 -5.78 7.09 17.11
N VAL A 343 -6.84 7.86 16.84
CA VAL A 343 -6.80 9.04 15.97
C VAL A 343 -7.41 10.25 16.64
N ARG A 344 -6.93 11.45 16.27
CA ARG A 344 -7.50 12.74 16.62
C ARG A 344 -7.65 13.56 15.35
N PHE A 345 -8.72 14.36 15.28
CA PHE A 345 -9.00 15.19 14.11
C PHE A 345 -8.62 16.64 14.38
N HIS A 346 -7.98 17.27 13.40
CA HIS A 346 -7.59 18.68 13.42
C HIS A 346 -8.15 19.38 12.20
N VAL A 347 -8.90 20.46 12.41
CA VAL A 347 -9.45 21.25 11.30
C VAL A 347 -8.37 22.11 10.67
N VAL A 348 -8.23 22.02 9.35
CA VAL A 348 -7.36 22.90 8.58
C VAL A 348 -8.13 24.17 8.24
N SER A 349 -7.66 25.32 8.70
CA SER A 349 -8.24 26.62 8.32
C SER A 349 -7.97 26.91 6.84
N ALA A 350 -8.95 27.47 6.13
CA ALA A 350 -8.87 27.79 4.70
C ALA A 350 -7.71 28.75 4.29
N HIS A 351 -6.92 29.23 5.25
CA HIS A 351 -5.82 30.17 5.03
C HIS A 351 -4.41 29.58 5.13
N ALA A 352 -4.25 28.27 5.32
CA ALA A 352 -2.93 27.63 5.41
C ALA A 352 -2.55 26.91 4.10
N THR A 353 -2.59 27.60 2.97
CA THR A 353 -1.91 27.19 1.75
C THR A 353 -0.52 27.77 1.72
N SER A 354 0.41 27.20 2.48
CA SER A 354 1.86 27.22 2.17
C SER A 354 2.61 26.35 3.18
N THR A 355 2.53 25.05 3.06
CA THR A 355 3.64 24.21 3.51
C THR A 355 4.62 24.11 2.35
N PRO A 356 5.92 24.41 2.53
CA PRO A 356 6.87 24.27 1.44
C PRO A 356 6.94 22.80 1.04
N GLN A 357 6.54 22.53 -0.19
CA GLN A 357 6.85 21.28 -0.84
C GLN A 357 8.36 21.05 -0.77
N PRO A 358 8.89 19.90 -0.34
CA PRO A 358 10.31 19.63 -0.43
C PRO A 358 10.73 19.81 -1.88
N ALA A 359 11.62 20.78 -2.11
CA ALA A 359 12.14 21.11 -3.42
C ALA A 359 12.90 19.90 -3.98
N TYR A 360 12.30 19.20 -4.93
CA TYR A 360 13.08 18.33 -5.80
C TYR A 360 13.98 19.20 -6.66
N PRO A 361 15.30 18.94 -6.73
CA PRO A 361 16.20 19.72 -7.57
C PRO A 361 15.81 19.50 -9.03
N THR A 362 15.25 20.55 -9.65
CA THR A 362 15.11 20.62 -11.12
C THR A 362 16.51 20.68 -11.70
N LYS A 363 16.91 19.62 -12.41
CA LYS A 363 18.10 19.67 -13.26
C LYS A 363 17.82 20.65 -14.41
N GLU A 364 18.45 21.79 -14.40
CA GLU A 364 18.61 22.60 -15.61
C GLU A 364 19.41 21.78 -16.63
N VAL A 365 18.77 21.51 -17.76
CA VAL A 365 19.44 21.00 -18.95
C VAL A 365 20.10 22.19 -19.64
N ARG A 366 21.43 22.17 -19.69
CA ARG A 366 22.23 22.99 -20.64
C ARG A 366 22.57 22.12 -21.85
#